data_55d39b8ef9b7efe8b32c054d12b07d3c
#
_entry.id   55d39b8ef9b7efe8b32c054d12b07d3c
#
_cell.length_a   1.000
_cell.length_b   1.000
_cell.length_c   1.000
_cell.angle_alpha   90.00
_cell.angle_beta   90.00
_cell.angle_gamma   90.00
#
_symmetry.space_group_name_H-M   'P 1'
#
loop_
_entity.id
_entity.type
_entity.pdbx_description
1 polymer ?
#
loop_
_entity_poly.entity_id
_entity_poly.type
_entity_poly.pdbx_seq_one_letter_code
_entity_poly.pdbx_strand_id
1 'polypeptide(L)'
;MTRTFTRSDDLSGAEFRDTNLRGARFVGANLSGVVMRGVDVLGTEIDSPWLAEGDNAVLVNGVDIVPLVEAELARRFPGRAERRASDPDGLRAAWAAVERAWAAAQDRAASMPPGTVDLSVDGEWSFAQTLRHLVMATDTWLRKAILGVEQPYHPLGLTGPEAEEDGLDMSVFTTATPSYAEVLEARAGRMAMVREFIATLTADDLTKAKRNPWAPQHPETTLSCLHVILEEEWEHLRFAVRDLDTIEARGEETVSAPAHP
;
A
#
# COMPACT_ATOMS: atom_id res chain seq x y z
N MET A 1 -6.51 28.82 -12.61
CA MET A 1 -6.47 27.62 -13.47
C MET A 1 -5.41 26.69 -12.91
N THR A 2 -5.78 25.45 -12.58
CA THR A 2 -4.83 24.42 -12.15
C THR A 2 -4.03 23.98 -13.37
N ARG A 3 -2.71 23.94 -13.28
CA ARG A 3 -1.83 23.41 -14.31
C ARG A 3 -1.55 21.96 -13.95
N THR A 4 -1.91 21.03 -14.83
CA THR A 4 -1.70 19.60 -14.64
C THR A 4 -0.62 19.11 -15.60
N PHE A 5 0.33 18.38 -15.07
CA PHE A 5 1.29 17.58 -15.83
C PHE A 5 0.90 16.12 -15.65
N THR A 6 1.05 15.33 -16.69
CA THR A 6 0.62 13.94 -16.74
C THR A 6 1.79 13.02 -17.09
N ARG A 7 1.56 11.71 -17.16
CA ARG A 7 2.56 10.69 -17.50
C ARG A 7 3.26 10.95 -18.84
N SER A 8 2.63 11.69 -19.76
CA SER A 8 3.21 12.06 -21.06
C SER A 8 4.18 13.23 -20.99
N ASP A 9 4.24 13.95 -19.86
CA ASP A 9 5.11 15.10 -19.68
C ASP A 9 6.40 14.67 -18.99
N ASP A 10 7.54 14.76 -19.69
CA ASP A 10 8.86 14.52 -19.10
C ASP A 10 9.42 15.83 -18.55
N LEU A 11 9.51 15.92 -17.23
CA LEU A 11 10.10 17.05 -16.51
C LEU A 11 11.49 16.72 -15.94
N SER A 12 12.13 15.65 -16.38
CA SER A 12 13.49 15.31 -15.97
C SER A 12 14.44 16.47 -16.20
N GLY A 13 15.22 16.83 -15.18
CA GLY A 13 16.16 17.96 -15.23
C GLY A 13 15.50 19.35 -15.20
N ALA A 14 14.19 19.46 -14.99
CA ALA A 14 13.54 20.75 -14.84
C ALA A 14 14.05 21.49 -13.58
N GLU A 15 14.22 22.82 -13.71
CA GLU A 15 14.58 23.69 -12.60
C GLU A 15 13.41 24.61 -12.24
N PHE A 16 13.06 24.64 -10.96
CA PHE A 16 12.09 25.57 -10.37
C PHE A 16 12.83 26.57 -9.51
N ARG A 17 13.06 27.80 -10.04
CA ARG A 17 13.76 28.89 -9.33
C ARG A 17 12.77 29.97 -8.95
N ASP A 18 12.79 30.38 -7.68
CA ASP A 18 11.93 31.43 -7.13
C ASP A 18 10.45 31.23 -7.47
N THR A 19 10.02 29.97 -7.55
CA THR A 19 8.70 29.54 -7.98
C THR A 19 7.81 29.21 -6.78
N ASN A 20 6.57 29.68 -6.82
CA ASN A 20 5.58 29.33 -5.80
C ASN A 20 4.87 28.02 -6.18
N LEU A 21 5.21 26.95 -5.49
CA LEU A 21 4.59 25.62 -5.61
C LEU A 21 3.65 25.31 -4.43
N ARG A 22 3.22 26.31 -3.67
CA ARG A 22 2.31 26.09 -2.53
C ARG A 22 1.03 25.39 -2.97
N GLY A 23 0.69 24.27 -2.30
CA GLY A 23 -0.46 23.43 -2.62
C GLY A 23 -0.28 22.55 -3.84
N ALA A 24 0.93 22.46 -4.43
CA ALA A 24 1.22 21.48 -5.48
C ALA A 24 1.09 20.05 -4.94
N ARG A 25 0.58 19.15 -5.78
CA ARG A 25 0.46 17.72 -5.48
C ARG A 25 1.30 16.93 -6.48
N PHE A 26 2.11 16.02 -5.96
CA PHE A 26 2.86 15.04 -6.74
C PHE A 26 2.25 13.67 -6.42
N VAL A 27 1.54 13.08 -7.37
CA VAL A 27 0.86 11.78 -7.21
C VAL A 27 1.43 10.81 -8.23
N GLY A 28 1.95 9.66 -7.79
CA GLY A 28 2.59 8.67 -8.66
C GLY A 28 3.85 9.20 -9.39
N ALA A 29 4.41 10.32 -8.94
CA ALA A 29 5.55 10.97 -9.59
C ALA A 29 6.88 10.35 -9.11
N ASN A 30 7.81 10.13 -10.03
CA ASN A 30 9.17 9.75 -9.66
C ASN A 30 9.98 11.00 -9.30
N LEU A 31 10.27 11.19 -8.02
CA LEU A 31 11.09 12.27 -7.48
C LEU A 31 12.53 11.84 -7.13
N SER A 32 12.98 10.67 -7.62
CA SER A 32 14.35 10.20 -7.37
C SER A 32 15.38 11.21 -7.87
N GLY A 33 16.37 11.52 -7.02
CA GLY A 33 17.43 12.48 -7.34
C GLY A 33 16.99 13.96 -7.31
N VAL A 34 15.77 14.28 -6.93
CA VAL A 34 15.34 15.67 -6.74
C VAL A 34 16.14 16.34 -5.64
N VAL A 35 16.60 17.56 -5.90
CA VAL A 35 17.33 18.39 -4.94
C VAL A 35 16.54 19.66 -4.66
N MET A 36 16.15 19.88 -3.40
CA MET A 36 15.47 21.07 -2.92
C MET A 36 16.40 21.86 -2.01
N ARG A 37 16.72 23.11 -2.37
CA ARG A 37 17.60 23.99 -1.57
C ARG A 37 16.98 25.36 -1.38
N GLY A 38 17.03 25.85 -0.14
CA GLY A 38 16.47 27.16 0.21
C GLY A 38 14.95 27.21 0.02
N VAL A 39 14.28 26.08 0.19
CA VAL A 39 12.81 25.95 0.04
C VAL A 39 12.10 26.14 1.38
N ASP A 40 10.89 26.66 1.31
CA ASP A 40 9.94 26.63 2.44
C ASP A 40 9.11 25.34 2.33
N VAL A 41 9.11 24.53 3.38
CA VAL A 41 8.45 23.22 3.44
C VAL A 41 7.37 23.16 4.53
N LEU A 42 6.86 24.30 4.98
CA LEU A 42 5.82 24.34 5.99
C LEU A 42 4.56 23.60 5.52
N GLY A 43 4.15 22.55 6.25
CA GLY A 43 2.98 21.72 5.92
C GLY A 43 3.19 20.81 4.71
N THR A 44 4.46 20.55 4.32
CA THR A 44 4.76 19.54 3.31
C THR A 44 4.62 18.15 3.91
N GLU A 45 3.91 17.28 3.20
CA GLU A 45 3.78 15.87 3.48
C GLU A 45 4.44 15.06 2.35
N ILE A 46 5.19 14.04 2.70
CA ILE A 46 5.80 13.09 1.77
C ILE A 46 5.36 11.70 2.18
N ASP A 47 4.61 11.03 1.33
CA ASP A 47 4.21 9.65 1.48
C ASP A 47 4.88 8.81 0.37
N SER A 48 5.70 7.85 0.78
CA SER A 48 6.45 6.99 -0.13
C SER A 48 6.46 5.56 0.41
N PRO A 49 5.69 4.65 -0.20
CA PRO A 49 5.65 3.26 0.22
C PRO A 49 7.00 2.55 0.06
N TRP A 50 7.85 3.01 -0.87
CA TRP A 50 9.17 2.43 -1.14
C TRP A 50 10.32 3.19 -0.50
N LEU A 51 10.05 3.99 0.54
CA LEU A 51 11.04 4.85 1.20
C LEU A 51 12.27 4.07 1.69
N ALA A 52 12.05 2.86 2.19
CA ALA A 52 13.09 2.01 2.79
C ALA A 52 13.59 0.90 1.84
N GLU A 53 13.30 0.99 0.53
CA GLU A 53 13.79 0.00 -0.43
C GLU A 53 15.22 0.29 -0.88
N GLY A 54 16.04 -0.77 -0.94
CA GLY A 54 17.44 -0.69 -1.35
C GLY A 54 18.30 0.13 -0.39
N ASP A 55 19.37 0.73 -0.94
CA ASP A 55 20.31 1.61 -0.20
C ASP A 55 19.93 3.09 -0.36
N ASN A 56 18.64 3.39 -0.45
CA ASN A 56 18.15 4.73 -0.66
C ASN A 56 18.27 5.58 0.61
N ALA A 57 18.63 6.85 0.43
CA ALA A 57 18.65 7.83 1.50
C ALA A 57 17.77 9.02 1.13
N VAL A 58 17.00 9.54 2.08
CA VAL A 58 16.30 10.81 1.97
C VAL A 58 16.91 11.79 2.94
N LEU A 59 17.60 12.80 2.41
CA LEU A 59 18.34 13.75 3.23
C LEU A 59 17.53 15.00 3.49
N VAL A 60 17.26 15.28 4.75
CA VAL A 60 16.67 16.55 5.22
C VAL A 60 17.73 17.30 6.02
N ASN A 61 18.17 18.45 5.54
CA ASN A 61 19.27 19.22 6.11
C ASN A 61 20.55 18.39 6.36
N GLY A 62 20.86 17.44 5.45
CA GLY A 62 22.01 16.56 5.54
C GLY A 62 21.83 15.33 6.45
N VAL A 63 20.67 15.17 7.08
CA VAL A 63 20.35 14.00 7.92
C VAL A 63 19.54 12.99 7.11
N ASP A 64 19.99 11.74 7.07
CA ASP A 64 19.19 10.66 6.51
C ASP A 64 18.01 10.35 7.45
N ILE A 65 16.79 10.56 6.94
CA ILE A 65 15.57 10.36 7.73
C ILE A 65 14.98 8.97 7.59
N VAL A 66 15.42 8.15 6.64
CA VAL A 66 14.86 6.80 6.40
C VAL A 66 14.90 5.93 7.66
N PRO A 67 16.04 5.81 8.39
CA PRO A 67 16.08 5.01 9.61
C PRO A 67 15.15 5.54 10.72
N LEU A 68 14.96 6.85 10.79
CA LEU A 68 14.09 7.47 11.79
C LEU A 68 12.61 7.18 11.49
N VAL A 69 12.22 7.29 10.22
CA VAL A 69 10.85 6.96 9.78
C VAL A 69 10.57 5.48 10.00
N GLU A 70 11.48 4.59 9.62
CA GLU A 70 11.32 3.15 9.82
C GLU A 70 11.18 2.77 11.30
N ALA A 71 11.98 3.35 12.19
CA ALA A 71 11.88 3.11 13.62
C ALA A 71 10.52 3.58 14.20
N GLU A 72 10.05 4.73 13.76
CA GLU A 72 8.76 5.26 14.20
C GLU A 72 7.59 4.44 13.63
N LEU A 73 7.64 4.01 12.37
CA LEU A 73 6.63 3.13 11.78
C LEU A 73 6.60 1.77 12.49
N ALA A 74 7.75 1.18 12.83
CA ALA A 74 7.80 -0.06 13.61
C ALA A 74 7.19 0.12 15.02
N ARG A 75 7.34 1.29 15.63
CA ARG A 75 6.72 1.62 16.91
C ARG A 75 5.21 1.77 16.82
N ARG A 76 4.71 2.43 15.75
CA ARG A 76 3.26 2.66 15.52
C ARG A 76 2.55 1.39 15.10
N PHE A 77 3.22 0.53 14.34
CA PHE A 77 2.69 -0.70 13.77
C PHE A 77 3.47 -1.91 14.28
N PRO A 78 3.13 -2.43 15.49
CA PRO A 78 3.82 -3.57 16.09
C PRO A 78 3.76 -4.81 15.19
N GLY A 79 4.93 -5.37 14.86
CA GLY A 79 5.10 -6.48 13.93
C GLY A 79 5.55 -6.07 12.52
N ARG A 80 5.53 -4.78 12.17
CA ARG A 80 5.98 -4.30 10.86
C ARG A 80 7.49 -4.56 10.63
N ALA A 81 8.29 -4.53 11.68
CA ALA A 81 9.72 -4.79 11.56
C ALA A 81 10.04 -6.20 11.05
N GLU A 82 9.18 -7.19 11.35
CA GLU A 82 9.30 -8.58 10.94
C GLU A 82 8.99 -8.83 9.45
N ARG A 83 8.51 -7.83 8.70
CA ARG A 83 8.12 -7.98 7.28
C ARG A 83 9.26 -8.45 6.37
N ARG A 84 10.51 -8.31 6.83
CA ARG A 84 11.71 -8.76 6.12
C ARG A 84 12.30 -10.04 6.71
N ALA A 85 11.51 -10.84 7.43
CA ALA A 85 11.92 -12.15 7.92
C ALA A 85 12.41 -13.03 6.76
N SER A 86 13.53 -13.74 6.97
CA SER A 86 14.21 -14.50 5.91
C SER A 86 14.20 -16.01 6.15
N ASP A 87 13.46 -16.47 7.14
CA ASP A 87 13.29 -17.88 7.47
C ASP A 87 11.80 -18.22 7.67
N PRO A 88 11.42 -19.52 7.57
CA PRO A 88 10.02 -19.92 7.65
C PRO A 88 9.32 -19.57 8.97
N ASP A 89 10.01 -19.62 10.11
CA ASP A 89 9.41 -19.31 11.42
C ASP A 89 9.19 -17.81 11.56
N GLY A 90 10.15 -17.00 11.13
CA GLY A 90 10.02 -15.56 11.07
C GLY A 90 8.88 -15.11 10.15
N LEU A 91 8.73 -15.74 8.97
CA LEU A 91 7.61 -15.44 8.05
C LEU A 91 6.24 -15.82 8.66
N ARG A 92 6.15 -16.93 9.41
CA ARG A 92 4.94 -17.29 10.16
C ARG A 92 4.58 -16.24 11.21
N ALA A 93 5.59 -15.78 11.96
CA ALA A 93 5.40 -14.74 12.96
C ALA A 93 4.99 -13.40 12.34
N ALA A 94 5.64 -13.01 11.22
CA ALA A 94 5.32 -11.80 10.46
C ALA A 94 3.88 -11.83 9.94
N TRP A 95 3.46 -12.96 9.34
CA TRP A 95 2.09 -13.10 8.85
C TRP A 95 1.05 -13.03 9.98
N ALA A 96 1.30 -13.70 11.10
CA ALA A 96 0.43 -13.60 12.26
C ALA A 96 0.32 -12.17 12.82
N ALA A 97 1.37 -11.35 12.68
CA ALA A 97 1.31 -9.94 13.04
C ALA A 97 0.42 -9.13 12.08
N VAL A 98 0.54 -9.37 10.77
CA VAL A 98 -0.35 -8.79 9.73
C VAL A 98 -1.81 -9.12 10.04
N GLU A 99 -2.14 -10.38 10.29
CA GLU A 99 -3.51 -10.81 10.61
C GLU A 99 -4.09 -10.09 11.82
N ARG A 100 -3.32 -9.96 12.89
CA ARG A 100 -3.76 -9.20 14.09
C ARG A 100 -3.97 -7.71 13.80
N ALA A 101 -3.08 -7.11 13.03
CA ALA A 101 -3.14 -5.69 12.73
C ALA A 101 -4.36 -5.35 11.84
N TRP A 102 -4.63 -6.17 10.83
CA TRP A 102 -5.83 -6.00 10.00
C TRP A 102 -7.12 -6.29 10.76
N ALA A 103 -7.15 -7.29 11.65
CA ALA A 103 -8.31 -7.54 12.50
C ALA A 103 -8.64 -6.30 13.35
N ALA A 104 -7.64 -5.69 13.98
CA ALA A 104 -7.84 -4.46 14.75
C ALA A 104 -8.33 -3.28 13.90
N ALA A 105 -7.82 -3.12 12.67
CA ALA A 105 -8.27 -2.06 11.76
C ALA A 105 -9.72 -2.30 11.30
N GLN A 106 -10.09 -3.54 11.00
CA GLN A 106 -11.47 -3.91 10.63
C GLN A 106 -12.45 -3.71 11.79
N ASP A 107 -12.08 -4.10 13.01
CA ASP A 107 -12.88 -3.88 14.22
C ASP A 107 -13.09 -2.38 14.46
N ARG A 108 -12.03 -1.57 14.29
CA ARG A 108 -12.13 -0.11 14.36
C ARG A 108 -13.09 0.44 13.33
N ALA A 109 -12.94 0.08 12.06
CA ALA A 109 -13.81 0.53 10.98
C ALA A 109 -15.28 0.14 11.22
N ALA A 110 -15.52 -1.06 11.77
CA ALA A 110 -16.86 -1.53 12.13
C ALA A 110 -17.49 -0.75 13.31
N SER A 111 -16.68 -0.15 14.18
CA SER A 111 -17.14 0.69 15.29
C SER A 111 -17.47 2.12 14.90
N MET A 112 -17.06 2.55 13.71
CA MET A 112 -17.29 3.89 13.16
C MET A 112 -18.69 4.00 12.53
N PRO A 113 -19.15 5.22 12.18
CA PRO A 113 -20.47 5.41 11.56
C PRO A 113 -20.67 4.55 10.31
N PRO A 114 -21.92 4.08 10.04
CA PRO A 114 -22.23 3.35 8.81
C PRO A 114 -21.78 4.10 7.55
N GLY A 115 -21.18 3.36 6.60
CA GLY A 115 -20.66 3.94 5.36
C GLY A 115 -19.18 4.40 5.43
N THR A 116 -18.55 4.42 6.60
CA THR A 116 -17.15 4.79 6.76
C THR A 116 -16.24 4.02 5.82
N VAL A 117 -16.46 2.73 5.65
CA VAL A 117 -15.61 1.85 4.81
C VAL A 117 -15.62 2.20 3.33
N ASP A 118 -16.60 2.99 2.88
CA ASP A 118 -16.77 3.42 1.49
C ASP A 118 -16.29 4.87 1.25
N LEU A 119 -15.87 5.58 2.32
CA LEU A 119 -15.41 6.96 2.21
C LEU A 119 -13.98 7.01 1.65
N SER A 120 -13.80 7.78 0.60
CA SER A 120 -12.49 8.16 0.08
C SER A 120 -11.96 9.38 0.82
N VAL A 121 -10.69 9.35 1.20
CA VAL A 121 -9.97 10.50 1.77
C VAL A 121 -9.03 11.05 0.69
N ASP A 122 -9.15 12.34 0.41
CA ASP A 122 -8.31 13.09 -0.54
C ASP A 122 -8.21 12.48 -1.96
N GLY A 123 -9.22 11.70 -2.36
CA GLY A 123 -9.31 11.06 -3.66
C GLY A 123 -8.54 9.71 -3.74
N GLU A 124 -8.06 9.19 -2.62
CA GLU A 124 -7.44 7.88 -2.54
C GLU A 124 -8.49 6.76 -2.34
N TRP A 125 -8.06 5.52 -2.34
CA TRP A 125 -8.95 4.38 -2.15
C TRP A 125 -9.61 4.40 -0.77
N SER A 126 -10.90 4.06 -0.73
CA SER A 126 -11.59 3.81 0.53
C SER A 126 -11.07 2.54 1.21
N PHE A 127 -11.43 2.35 2.48
CA PHE A 127 -11.06 1.15 3.24
C PHE A 127 -11.46 -0.14 2.51
N ALA A 128 -12.70 -0.21 1.99
CA ALA A 128 -13.18 -1.36 1.23
C ALA A 128 -12.40 -1.56 -0.08
N GLN A 129 -12.05 -0.49 -0.78
CA GLN A 129 -11.21 -0.54 -1.99
C GLN A 129 -9.80 -1.01 -1.70
N THR A 130 -9.20 -0.57 -0.59
CA THR A 130 -7.90 -1.04 -0.12
C THR A 130 -7.89 -2.55 0.12
N LEU A 131 -8.93 -3.09 0.79
CA LEU A 131 -9.04 -4.53 0.98
C LEU A 131 -9.19 -5.30 -0.35
N ARG A 132 -9.91 -4.74 -1.32
CA ARG A 132 -10.02 -5.32 -2.67
C ARG A 132 -8.69 -5.33 -3.40
N HIS A 133 -7.89 -4.25 -3.26
CA HIS A 133 -6.55 -4.21 -3.82
C HIS A 133 -5.66 -5.31 -3.23
N LEU A 134 -5.71 -5.53 -1.93
CA LEU A 134 -4.94 -6.60 -1.28
C LEU A 134 -5.39 -8.02 -1.68
N VAL A 135 -6.65 -8.20 -2.09
CA VAL A 135 -7.08 -9.44 -2.75
C VAL A 135 -6.32 -9.63 -4.06
N MET A 136 -6.23 -8.59 -4.90
CA MET A 136 -5.52 -8.63 -6.17
C MET A 136 -4.00 -8.79 -5.98
N ALA A 137 -3.39 -8.07 -5.02
CA ALA A 137 -1.98 -8.19 -4.71
C ALA A 137 -1.60 -9.63 -4.29
N THR A 138 -2.41 -10.25 -3.43
CA THR A 138 -2.23 -11.66 -3.05
C THR A 138 -2.37 -12.60 -4.25
N ASP A 139 -3.36 -12.38 -5.11
CA ASP A 139 -3.55 -13.18 -6.33
C ASP A 139 -2.36 -13.03 -7.29
N THR A 140 -1.78 -11.83 -7.38
CA THR A 140 -0.60 -11.58 -8.20
C THR A 140 0.64 -12.28 -7.65
N TRP A 141 0.96 -12.08 -6.39
CA TRP A 141 2.24 -12.51 -5.86
C TRP A 141 2.22 -13.95 -5.32
N LEU A 142 1.12 -14.40 -4.70
CA LEU A 142 1.00 -15.80 -4.29
C LEU A 142 0.51 -16.69 -5.41
N ARG A 143 -0.67 -16.41 -5.98
CA ARG A 143 -1.29 -17.33 -6.92
C ARG A 143 -0.58 -17.36 -8.27
N LYS A 144 -0.31 -16.21 -8.88
CA LYS A 144 0.35 -16.14 -10.18
C LYS A 144 1.85 -16.41 -10.07
N ALA A 145 2.59 -15.62 -9.26
CA ALA A 145 4.04 -15.68 -9.22
C ALA A 145 4.57 -16.94 -8.53
N ILE A 146 4.07 -17.27 -7.33
CA ILE A 146 4.57 -18.40 -6.54
C ILE A 146 3.95 -19.72 -7.01
N LEU A 147 2.62 -19.80 -7.11
CA LEU A 147 1.89 -21.05 -7.38
C LEU A 147 1.69 -21.32 -8.86
N GLY A 148 1.91 -20.37 -9.75
CA GLY A 148 1.81 -20.55 -11.21
C GLY A 148 0.38 -20.76 -11.71
N VAL A 149 -0.63 -20.22 -11.02
CA VAL A 149 -2.03 -20.33 -11.42
C VAL A 149 -2.29 -19.49 -12.67
N GLU A 150 -2.84 -20.10 -13.72
CA GLU A 150 -3.10 -19.40 -14.99
C GLU A 150 -4.18 -18.33 -14.88
N GLN A 151 -5.26 -18.63 -14.14
CA GLN A 151 -6.36 -17.69 -13.86
C GLN A 151 -6.32 -17.31 -12.37
N PRO A 152 -5.39 -16.41 -11.95
CA PRO A 152 -5.15 -16.18 -10.54
C PRO A 152 -6.18 -15.28 -9.89
N TYR A 153 -6.75 -14.33 -10.65
CA TYR A 153 -7.46 -13.17 -10.10
C TYR A 153 -8.88 -13.47 -9.67
N HIS A 154 -9.25 -12.94 -8.52
CA HIS A 154 -10.61 -12.92 -8.03
C HIS A 154 -11.38 -11.75 -8.66
N PRO A 155 -12.66 -11.93 -9.06
CA PRO A 155 -13.45 -10.86 -9.67
C PRO A 155 -13.59 -9.60 -8.81
N LEU A 156 -13.53 -9.71 -7.48
CA LEU A 156 -13.59 -8.56 -6.58
C LEU A 156 -12.25 -7.85 -6.39
N GLY A 157 -11.15 -8.35 -6.97
CA GLY A 157 -9.86 -7.66 -6.94
C GLY A 157 -9.97 -6.24 -7.50
N LEU A 158 -9.19 -5.31 -6.96
CA LEU A 158 -9.09 -3.94 -7.46
C LEU A 158 -7.66 -3.69 -7.95
N THR A 159 -7.56 -3.26 -9.20
CA THR A 159 -6.28 -2.96 -9.86
C THR A 159 -5.95 -1.48 -9.77
N GLY A 160 -4.66 -1.15 -9.95
CA GLY A 160 -4.24 0.23 -10.21
C GLY A 160 -4.74 0.74 -11.57
N PRO A 161 -4.66 2.05 -11.80
CA PRO A 161 -5.13 2.67 -13.04
C PRO A 161 -4.35 2.22 -14.29
N GLU A 162 -3.11 1.75 -14.13
CA GLU A 162 -2.26 1.31 -15.25
C GLU A 162 -2.46 -0.17 -15.62
N ALA A 163 -3.32 -0.91 -14.95
CA ALA A 163 -3.45 -2.37 -15.07
C ALA A 163 -3.74 -2.84 -16.50
N GLU A 164 -4.57 -2.10 -17.25
CA GLU A 164 -4.87 -2.39 -18.66
C GLU A 164 -3.63 -2.18 -19.56
N GLU A 165 -2.87 -1.10 -19.32
CA GLU A 165 -1.62 -0.81 -20.02
C GLU A 165 -0.54 -1.87 -19.71
N ASP A 166 -0.55 -2.42 -18.51
CA ASP A 166 0.32 -3.50 -18.05
C ASP A 166 -0.15 -4.89 -18.54
N GLY A 167 -1.20 -4.94 -19.36
CA GLY A 167 -1.67 -6.15 -20.03
C GLY A 167 -2.55 -7.06 -19.19
N LEU A 168 -3.20 -6.56 -18.12
CA LEU A 168 -4.22 -7.31 -17.41
C LEU A 168 -5.51 -7.40 -18.23
N ASP A 169 -6.12 -8.59 -18.22
CA ASP A 169 -7.47 -8.77 -18.75
C ASP A 169 -8.50 -8.17 -17.78
N MET A 170 -8.93 -6.95 -18.06
CA MET A 170 -9.87 -6.22 -17.21
C MET A 170 -11.25 -6.86 -17.16
N SER A 171 -11.60 -7.76 -18.11
CA SER A 171 -12.89 -8.48 -18.11
C SER A 171 -13.05 -9.46 -16.94
N VAL A 172 -11.96 -9.83 -16.28
CA VAL A 172 -11.96 -10.68 -15.08
C VAL A 172 -12.57 -9.94 -13.88
N PHE A 173 -12.38 -8.62 -13.78
CA PHE A 173 -12.76 -7.85 -12.62
C PHE A 173 -14.18 -7.28 -12.75
N THR A 174 -14.93 -7.33 -11.65
CA THR A 174 -16.29 -6.79 -11.63
C THR A 174 -16.29 -5.26 -11.73
N THR A 175 -17.19 -4.72 -12.53
CA THR A 175 -17.47 -3.28 -12.59
C THR A 175 -18.51 -2.84 -11.55
N ALA A 176 -19.23 -3.80 -10.96
CA ALA A 176 -20.19 -3.53 -9.89
C ALA A 176 -19.45 -3.24 -8.56
N THR A 177 -20.04 -2.38 -7.74
CA THR A 177 -19.57 -2.18 -6.37
C THR A 177 -20.03 -3.34 -5.50
N PRO A 178 -19.12 -4.19 -4.98
CA PRO A 178 -19.52 -5.28 -4.10
C PRO A 178 -19.93 -4.73 -2.73
N SER A 179 -20.74 -5.50 -2.01
CA SER A 179 -20.97 -5.23 -0.60
C SER A 179 -19.69 -5.42 0.23
N TYR A 180 -19.59 -4.69 1.34
CA TYR A 180 -18.43 -4.84 2.24
C TYR A 180 -18.29 -6.27 2.78
N ALA A 181 -19.39 -6.99 2.99
CA ALA A 181 -19.40 -8.39 3.42
C ALA A 181 -18.72 -9.31 2.37
N GLU A 182 -19.02 -9.12 1.07
CA GLU A 182 -18.36 -9.87 -0.01
C GLU A 182 -16.87 -9.56 -0.09
N VAL A 183 -16.50 -8.29 0.15
CA VAL A 183 -15.09 -7.89 0.21
C VAL A 183 -14.37 -8.60 1.36
N LEU A 184 -14.96 -8.61 2.55
CA LEU A 184 -14.40 -9.30 3.72
C LEU A 184 -14.24 -10.81 3.50
N GLU A 185 -15.22 -11.46 2.88
CA GLU A 185 -15.16 -12.89 2.54
C GLU A 185 -14.01 -13.20 1.58
N ALA A 186 -13.91 -12.45 0.48
CA ALA A 186 -12.82 -12.59 -0.48
C ALA A 186 -11.46 -12.36 0.17
N ARG A 187 -11.36 -11.33 1.01
CA ARG A 187 -10.12 -10.98 1.74
C ARG A 187 -9.74 -12.08 2.74
N ALA A 188 -10.67 -12.57 3.54
CA ALA A 188 -10.43 -13.65 4.49
C ALA A 188 -9.89 -14.92 3.80
N GLY A 189 -10.45 -15.26 2.63
CA GLY A 189 -9.96 -16.38 1.83
C GLY A 189 -8.50 -16.20 1.38
N ARG A 190 -8.09 -14.97 1.00
CA ARG A 190 -6.69 -14.68 0.60
C ARG A 190 -5.73 -14.71 1.78
N MET A 191 -6.13 -14.17 2.91
CA MET A 191 -5.33 -14.23 4.14
C MET A 191 -5.11 -15.69 4.60
N ALA A 192 -6.16 -16.51 4.57
CA ALA A 192 -6.04 -17.93 4.88
C ALA A 192 -5.09 -18.67 3.92
N MET A 193 -5.16 -18.36 2.62
CA MET A 193 -4.30 -18.97 1.60
C MET A 193 -2.82 -18.65 1.85
N VAL A 194 -2.47 -17.40 2.18
CA VAL A 194 -1.09 -17.03 2.53
C VAL A 194 -0.65 -17.76 3.79
N ARG A 195 -1.47 -17.77 4.85
CA ARG A 195 -1.18 -18.48 6.10
C ARG A 195 -0.90 -19.97 5.87
N GLU A 196 -1.76 -20.65 5.11
CA GLU A 196 -1.63 -22.06 4.79
C GLU A 196 -0.37 -22.35 3.98
N PHE A 197 -0.06 -21.49 3.02
CA PHE A 197 1.17 -21.60 2.22
C PHE A 197 2.41 -21.47 3.11
N ILE A 198 2.50 -20.42 3.93
CA ILE A 198 3.64 -20.16 4.80
C ILE A 198 3.79 -21.27 5.86
N ALA A 199 2.69 -21.87 6.34
CA ALA A 199 2.74 -22.96 7.31
C ALA A 199 3.52 -24.19 6.82
N THR A 200 3.54 -24.43 5.51
CA THR A 200 4.19 -25.60 4.88
C THR A 200 5.61 -25.31 4.36
N LEU A 201 6.06 -24.04 4.40
CA LEU A 201 7.35 -23.64 3.84
C LEU A 201 8.53 -24.26 4.58
N THR A 202 9.53 -24.66 3.79
CA THR A 202 10.87 -25.01 4.25
C THR A 202 11.88 -23.93 3.83
N ALA A 203 13.09 -23.95 4.38
CA ALA A 203 14.15 -23.02 3.98
C ALA A 203 14.51 -23.16 2.50
N ASP A 204 14.48 -24.38 1.95
CA ASP A 204 14.78 -24.64 0.55
C ASP A 204 13.71 -24.05 -0.39
N ASP A 205 12.45 -24.00 0.06
CA ASP A 205 11.38 -23.41 -0.73
C ASP A 205 11.57 -21.93 -0.95
N LEU A 206 12.17 -21.22 0.02
CA LEU A 206 12.35 -19.76 -0.04
C LEU A 206 13.27 -19.33 -1.18
N THR A 207 14.23 -20.17 -1.55
CA THR A 207 15.21 -19.88 -2.60
C THR A 207 14.75 -20.27 -4.03
N LYS A 208 13.59 -20.93 -4.15
CA LYS A 208 13.07 -21.35 -5.44
C LYS A 208 12.80 -20.16 -6.34
N ALA A 209 13.36 -20.21 -7.57
CA ALA A 209 13.18 -19.17 -8.57
C ALA A 209 11.70 -19.02 -8.98
N LYS A 210 11.28 -17.78 -9.11
CA LYS A 210 9.95 -17.36 -9.55
C LYS A 210 10.08 -16.32 -10.66
N ARG A 211 8.98 -16.03 -11.33
CA ARG A 211 8.89 -14.95 -12.31
C ARG A 211 8.22 -13.74 -11.69
N ASN A 212 8.82 -12.56 -11.86
CA ASN A 212 8.14 -11.31 -11.55
C ASN A 212 6.88 -11.20 -12.45
N PRO A 213 5.69 -11.01 -11.87
CA PRO A 213 4.44 -11.00 -12.63
C PRO A 213 4.28 -9.78 -13.55
N TRP A 214 4.99 -8.68 -13.28
CA TRP A 214 4.95 -7.42 -14.01
C TRP A 214 6.17 -7.22 -14.92
N ALA A 215 7.32 -7.75 -14.50
CA ALA A 215 8.59 -7.61 -15.19
C ALA A 215 9.28 -8.99 -15.31
N PRO A 216 8.81 -9.88 -16.20
CA PRO A 216 9.28 -11.28 -16.27
C PRO A 216 10.78 -11.45 -16.55
N GLN A 217 11.46 -10.39 -17.00
CA GLN A 217 12.91 -10.34 -17.20
C GLN A 217 13.70 -10.21 -15.89
N HIS A 218 13.03 -9.80 -14.80
CA HIS A 218 13.66 -9.72 -13.48
C HIS A 218 13.36 -11.01 -12.69
N PRO A 219 14.42 -11.72 -12.24
CA PRO A 219 14.23 -12.95 -11.47
C PRO A 219 13.72 -12.62 -10.06
N GLU A 220 12.80 -13.45 -9.59
CA GLU A 220 12.30 -13.44 -8.23
C GLU A 220 12.61 -14.77 -7.55
N THR A 221 12.43 -14.80 -6.23
CA THR A 221 12.40 -16.02 -5.42
C THR A 221 11.07 -16.12 -4.69
N THR A 222 10.76 -17.28 -4.12
CA THR A 222 9.59 -17.40 -3.24
C THR A 222 9.68 -16.39 -2.09
N LEU A 223 10.88 -16.19 -1.52
CA LEU A 223 11.09 -15.22 -0.44
C LEU A 223 10.81 -13.78 -0.89
N SER A 224 11.36 -13.36 -2.02
CA SER A 224 11.14 -11.99 -2.51
C SER A 224 9.66 -11.72 -2.82
N CYS A 225 8.94 -12.68 -3.41
CA CYS A 225 7.50 -12.56 -3.61
C CYS A 225 6.72 -12.46 -2.28
N LEU A 226 7.13 -13.19 -1.24
CA LEU A 226 6.51 -13.09 0.10
C LEU A 226 6.82 -11.75 0.77
N HIS A 227 8.01 -11.20 0.57
CA HIS A 227 8.36 -9.87 1.05
C HIS A 227 7.48 -8.79 0.40
N VAL A 228 7.18 -8.91 -0.91
CA VAL A 228 6.23 -7.98 -1.56
C VAL A 228 4.85 -8.10 -0.94
N ILE A 229 4.34 -9.33 -0.71
CA ILE A 229 3.03 -9.49 -0.04
C ILE A 229 3.04 -8.82 1.34
N LEU A 230 4.08 -9.01 2.14
CA LEU A 230 4.18 -8.40 3.47
C LEU A 230 4.30 -6.88 3.40
N GLU A 231 5.02 -6.32 2.42
CA GLU A 231 5.14 -4.88 2.21
C GLU A 231 3.78 -4.27 1.81
N GLU A 232 3.08 -4.85 0.82
CA GLU A 232 1.73 -4.46 0.42
C GLU A 232 0.77 -4.42 1.62
N GLU A 233 0.81 -5.45 2.46
CA GLU A 233 -0.04 -5.52 3.65
C GLU A 233 0.22 -4.38 4.63
N TRP A 234 1.47 -4.08 4.94
CA TRP A 234 1.82 -3.06 5.92
C TRP A 234 1.62 -1.64 5.39
N GLU A 235 1.96 -1.38 4.13
CA GLU A 235 1.79 -0.06 3.55
C GLU A 235 0.31 0.28 3.38
N HIS A 236 -0.50 -0.66 2.90
CA HIS A 236 -1.95 -0.45 2.78
C HIS A 236 -2.66 -0.39 4.13
N LEU A 237 -2.16 -1.09 5.17
CA LEU A 237 -2.65 -0.91 6.53
C LEU A 237 -2.34 0.50 7.05
N ARG A 238 -1.14 1.01 6.79
CA ARG A 238 -0.75 2.37 7.17
C ARG A 238 -1.65 3.41 6.53
N PHE A 239 -1.94 3.29 5.23
CA PHE A 239 -2.89 4.16 4.53
C PHE A 239 -4.30 4.05 5.13
N ALA A 240 -4.80 2.84 5.32
CA ALA A 240 -6.12 2.60 5.89
C ALA A 240 -6.28 3.23 7.28
N VAL A 241 -5.28 3.08 8.15
CA VAL A 241 -5.29 3.67 9.51
C VAL A 241 -5.24 5.20 9.46
N ARG A 242 -4.39 5.80 8.61
CA ARG A 242 -4.32 7.26 8.38
C ARG A 242 -5.69 7.81 7.97
N ASP A 243 -6.36 7.12 7.06
CA ASP A 243 -7.63 7.57 6.52
C ASP A 243 -8.76 7.44 7.55
N LEU A 244 -8.78 6.37 8.35
CA LEU A 244 -9.70 6.24 9.48
C LEU A 244 -9.47 7.35 10.52
N ASP A 245 -8.21 7.70 10.84
CA ASP A 245 -7.88 8.83 11.72
C ASP A 245 -8.45 10.14 11.18
N THR A 246 -8.31 10.37 9.87
CA THR A 246 -8.81 11.57 9.20
C THR A 246 -10.33 11.64 9.21
N ILE A 247 -11.02 10.53 9.00
CA ILE A 247 -12.49 10.47 9.03
C ILE A 247 -13.02 10.73 10.45
N GLU A 248 -12.40 10.15 11.47
CA GLU A 248 -12.77 10.40 12.87
C GLU A 248 -12.61 11.88 13.22
N ALA A 249 -11.46 12.50 12.91
CA ALA A 249 -11.20 13.90 13.19
C ALA A 249 -12.22 14.84 12.50
N ARG A 250 -12.58 14.57 11.24
CA ARG A 250 -13.61 15.34 10.52
C ARG A 250 -15.01 15.15 11.11
N GLY A 251 -15.32 13.95 11.63
CA GLY A 251 -16.58 13.66 12.32
C GLY A 251 -16.71 14.43 13.64
N GLU A 252 -15.65 14.53 14.41
CA GLU A 252 -15.61 15.29 15.67
C GLU A 252 -15.77 16.80 15.44
N GLU A 253 -15.17 17.37 14.40
CA GLU A 253 -15.31 18.79 14.03
C GLU A 253 -16.75 19.15 13.68
N THR A 254 -17.46 18.26 12.97
CA THR A 254 -18.88 18.49 12.60
C THR A 254 -19.82 18.44 13.81
N VAL A 255 -19.52 17.65 14.83
CA VAL A 255 -20.30 17.53 16.06
C VAL A 255 -20.01 18.71 17.03
N SER A 256 -18.79 19.24 17.00
CA SER A 256 -18.34 20.33 17.90
C SER A 256 -18.68 21.74 17.42
N ALA A 257 -19.16 21.90 16.18
CA ALA A 257 -19.56 23.22 15.67
C ALA A 257 -20.86 23.67 16.38
N PRO A 258 -20.87 24.79 17.12
CA PRO A 258 -22.10 25.28 17.76
C PRO A 258 -23.13 25.61 16.70
N ALA A 259 -24.36 25.12 16.88
CA ALA A 259 -25.50 25.54 16.09
C ALA A 259 -25.64 27.06 16.23
N HIS A 260 -25.32 27.79 15.17
CA HIS A 260 -25.57 29.22 15.14
C HIS A 260 -27.09 29.44 15.17
N PRO A 261 -27.57 30.32 16.08
CA PRO A 261 -29.00 30.63 16.21
C PRO A 261 -29.55 31.39 15.01
#